data_a78c52af12e04c0b499b1f280b44ae48
#
_entry.id   a78c52af12e04c0b499b1f280b44ae48
#
_cell.length_a   1.000
_cell.length_b   1.000
_cell.length_c   1.000
_cell.angle_alpha   90.00
_cell.angle_beta   90.00
_cell.angle_gamma   90.00
#
_symmetry.space_group_name_H-M   'P 1'
#
loop_
_entity.id
_entity.type
_entity.pdbx_description
1 polymer ?
#
loop_
_entity_poly.entity_id
_entity_poly.type
_entity_poly.pdbx_seq_one_letter_code
_entity_poly.pdbx_strand_id
1 'polypeptide(L)'
;IAMLWRDMVAVYDSATNKGLSLANLTSGGVPVGHVIEWDDVHVNGQPTQTYDIEMYIQKAVDNTPGEYEVVIAYDNITGPKDIGTIGVENSTGTKGVKFAYNDAALADLSNGMAICFDWVLMSAVKTITFQVTVDEGSADLLTNVALHENNQMGTVEERAIAVVQLPASIKNIYVPLLFK
;
A
#
# COMPACT_ATOMS: atom_id res chain seq x y z
N ILE A 1 -10.71 1.51 -6.23
CA ILE A 1 -9.53 0.66 -6.45
C ILE A 1 -9.06 0.86 -7.87
N ALA A 2 -7.79 1.13 -8.07
CA ALA A 2 -7.11 1.23 -9.35
C ALA A 2 -6.11 0.08 -9.47
N MET A 3 -6.35 -0.86 -10.37
CA MET A 3 -5.47 -2.02 -10.58
C MET A 3 -4.32 -1.73 -11.57
N LEU A 4 -4.57 -0.90 -12.54
CA LEU A 4 -3.71 -0.24 -13.50
C LEU A 4 -4.60 0.73 -14.28
N TRP A 5 -4.92 1.86 -13.67
CA TRP A 5 -5.84 2.83 -14.28
C TRP A 5 -5.15 3.54 -15.44
N ARG A 6 -5.57 3.19 -16.64
CA ARG A 6 -5.19 3.82 -17.91
C ARG A 6 -6.29 3.57 -18.93
N ASP A 7 -6.18 4.16 -20.11
CA ASP A 7 -7.15 3.97 -21.21
C ASP A 7 -6.99 2.57 -21.81
N MET A 8 -7.84 1.64 -21.33
CA MET A 8 -7.82 0.23 -21.73
C MET A 8 -9.12 -0.18 -22.41
N VAL A 9 -9.03 -1.14 -23.29
CA VAL A 9 -10.13 -1.78 -23.98
C VAL A 9 -10.21 -3.25 -23.57
N ALA A 10 -11.37 -3.67 -23.10
CA ALA A 10 -11.68 -5.08 -22.88
C ALA A 10 -12.52 -5.59 -24.08
N VAL A 11 -12.03 -6.62 -24.74
CA VAL A 11 -12.76 -7.28 -25.84
C VAL A 11 -13.21 -8.64 -25.38
N TYR A 12 -14.52 -8.82 -25.26
CA TYR A 12 -15.07 -10.11 -24.88
C TYR A 12 -15.00 -11.10 -26.04
N ASP A 13 -14.45 -12.28 -25.77
CA ASP A 13 -14.46 -13.43 -26.67
C ASP A 13 -14.88 -14.70 -25.91
N SER A 14 -16.08 -15.16 -26.14
CA SER A 14 -16.63 -16.35 -25.49
C SER A 14 -15.92 -17.66 -25.86
N ALA A 15 -15.22 -17.71 -26.99
CA ALA A 15 -14.53 -18.92 -27.43
C ALA A 15 -13.20 -19.12 -26.64
N THR A 16 -12.58 -18.04 -26.23
CA THR A 16 -11.30 -18.05 -25.51
C THR A 16 -11.43 -17.56 -24.06
N ASN A 17 -12.63 -17.17 -23.65
CA ASN A 17 -12.96 -16.64 -22.32
C ASN A 17 -12.26 -15.32 -21.97
N LYS A 18 -11.86 -14.55 -23.00
CA LYS A 18 -11.21 -13.27 -22.84
C LYS A 18 -12.16 -12.14 -22.47
N GLY A 19 -11.62 -11.10 -21.88
CA GLY A 19 -12.34 -9.88 -21.54
C GLY A 19 -12.48 -9.67 -20.05
N LEU A 20 -13.67 -9.33 -19.58
CA LEU A 20 -13.96 -9.09 -18.17
C LEU A 20 -14.81 -10.23 -17.59
N SER A 21 -14.33 -10.85 -16.55
CA SER A 21 -15.05 -11.89 -15.82
C SER A 21 -15.18 -11.56 -14.33
N LEU A 22 -16.21 -12.15 -13.68
CA LEU A 22 -16.48 -12.01 -12.26
C LEU A 22 -16.80 -13.37 -11.65
N ALA A 23 -16.08 -13.74 -10.62
CA ALA A 23 -16.33 -14.92 -9.80
C ALA A 23 -16.66 -14.54 -8.36
N ASN A 24 -17.62 -15.26 -7.77
CA ASN A 24 -17.90 -15.20 -6.34
C ASN A 24 -17.17 -16.32 -5.64
N LEU A 25 -16.36 -15.97 -4.65
CA LEU A 25 -15.67 -16.93 -3.81
C LEU A 25 -16.53 -17.30 -2.60
N THR A 26 -16.58 -18.58 -2.29
CA THR A 26 -17.30 -19.09 -1.12
C THR A 26 -16.42 -20.04 -0.31
N SER A 27 -16.56 -19.99 1.00
CA SER A 27 -15.97 -20.95 1.94
C SER A 27 -17.08 -21.62 2.73
N GLY A 28 -17.22 -22.95 2.63
CA GLY A 28 -18.32 -23.68 3.26
C GLY A 28 -19.71 -23.20 2.82
N GLY A 29 -19.85 -22.71 1.58
CA GLY A 29 -21.10 -22.14 1.04
C GLY A 29 -21.40 -20.69 1.44
N VAL A 30 -20.53 -20.06 2.23
CA VAL A 30 -20.65 -18.64 2.63
C VAL A 30 -19.80 -17.79 1.69
N PRO A 31 -20.35 -16.69 1.10
CA PRO A 31 -19.58 -15.80 0.27
C PRO A 31 -18.48 -15.11 1.10
N VAL A 32 -17.21 -15.24 0.66
CA VAL A 32 -16.04 -14.66 1.33
C VAL A 32 -15.38 -13.56 0.53
N GLY A 33 -15.63 -13.47 -0.76
CA GLY A 33 -15.05 -12.44 -1.61
C GLY A 33 -15.46 -12.53 -3.06
N HIS A 34 -14.86 -11.68 -3.86
CA HIS A 34 -15.04 -11.63 -5.31
C HIS A 34 -13.69 -11.61 -5.99
N VAL A 35 -13.60 -12.27 -7.14
CA VAL A 35 -12.49 -12.10 -8.08
C VAL A 35 -13.04 -11.45 -9.34
N ILE A 36 -12.38 -10.40 -9.77
CA ILE A 36 -12.63 -9.74 -11.04
C ILE A 36 -11.36 -9.93 -11.87
N GLU A 37 -11.52 -10.48 -13.06
CA GLU A 37 -10.44 -10.75 -13.98
C GLU A 37 -10.58 -9.90 -15.24
N TRP A 38 -9.50 -9.30 -15.64
CA TRP A 38 -9.31 -8.62 -16.92
C TRP A 38 -8.33 -9.46 -17.72
N ASP A 39 -8.86 -10.29 -18.63
CA ASP A 39 -8.09 -11.20 -19.46
C ASP A 39 -7.85 -10.58 -20.85
N ASP A 40 -6.59 -10.49 -21.26
CA ASP A 40 -6.16 -9.89 -22.53
C ASP A 40 -6.71 -8.48 -22.79
N VAL A 41 -6.93 -7.68 -21.74
CA VAL A 41 -7.24 -6.27 -21.94
C VAL A 41 -6.04 -5.53 -22.51
N HIS A 42 -6.25 -4.56 -23.39
CA HIS A 42 -5.16 -3.88 -24.06
C HIS A 42 -5.30 -2.36 -24.02
N VAL A 43 -4.20 -1.65 -24.23
CA VAL A 43 -4.22 -0.19 -24.37
C VAL A 43 -5.02 0.18 -25.61
N ASN A 44 -5.84 1.22 -25.51
CA ASN A 44 -6.60 1.73 -26.64
C ASN A 44 -5.69 2.05 -27.84
N GLY A 45 -6.03 1.49 -28.99
CA GLY A 45 -5.22 1.57 -30.21
C GLY A 45 -4.01 0.65 -30.29
N GLN A 46 -3.76 -0.22 -29.30
CA GLN A 46 -2.61 -1.13 -29.26
C GLN A 46 -3.02 -2.58 -28.91
N PRO A 47 -3.76 -3.27 -29.80
CA PRO A 47 -4.41 -4.55 -29.47
C PRO A 47 -3.44 -5.73 -29.24
N THR A 48 -2.14 -5.57 -29.52
CA THR A 48 -1.12 -6.59 -29.26
C THR A 48 -0.37 -6.39 -27.94
N GLN A 49 -0.70 -5.34 -27.20
CA GLN A 49 -0.09 -5.00 -25.91
C GLN A 49 -1.10 -5.27 -24.81
N THR A 50 -1.13 -6.50 -24.34
CA THR A 50 -2.15 -7.01 -23.42
C THR A 50 -1.68 -7.04 -21.96
N TYR A 51 -2.66 -7.12 -21.08
CA TYR A 51 -2.50 -7.30 -19.64
C TYR A 51 -3.56 -8.27 -19.15
N ASP A 52 -3.12 -9.24 -18.35
CA ASP A 52 -3.99 -10.12 -17.59
C ASP A 52 -3.86 -9.72 -16.13
N ILE A 53 -4.95 -9.25 -15.56
CA ILE A 53 -4.97 -8.69 -14.20
C ILE A 53 -6.14 -9.30 -13.46
N GLU A 54 -5.88 -9.88 -12.32
CA GLU A 54 -6.90 -10.36 -11.40
C GLU A 54 -6.97 -9.47 -10.16
N MET A 55 -8.17 -9.17 -9.71
CA MET A 55 -8.38 -8.45 -8.46
C MET A 55 -9.28 -9.25 -7.54
N TYR A 56 -8.74 -9.71 -6.43
CA TYR A 56 -9.50 -10.26 -5.32
C TYR A 56 -9.93 -9.15 -4.38
N ILE A 57 -11.20 -9.16 -3.98
CA ILE A 57 -11.77 -8.27 -2.98
C ILE A 57 -12.43 -9.10 -1.90
N GLN A 58 -11.97 -9.01 -0.67
CA GLN A 58 -12.58 -9.66 0.47
C GLN A 58 -13.94 -9.05 0.81
N LYS A 59 -14.91 -9.86 1.16
CA LYS A 59 -16.27 -9.39 1.48
C LYS A 59 -16.35 -8.62 2.80
N ALA A 60 -15.57 -9.04 3.79
CA ALA A 60 -15.55 -8.44 5.11
C ALA A 60 -14.15 -7.89 5.38
N VAL A 61 -14.08 -6.62 5.76
CA VAL A 61 -12.85 -6.04 6.28
C VAL A 61 -12.62 -6.64 7.66
N ASP A 62 -11.47 -7.30 7.85
CA ASP A 62 -10.99 -7.59 9.17
C ASP A 62 -9.80 -6.69 9.51
N ASN A 63 -9.22 -6.72 10.59
CA ASN A 63 -8.08 -5.86 10.93
C ASN A 63 -6.89 -6.74 11.33
N THR A 64 -6.88 -7.97 10.81
CA THR A 64 -5.83 -8.96 11.09
C THR A 64 -4.65 -8.71 10.16
N PRO A 65 -3.49 -8.31 10.69
CA PRO A 65 -2.32 -8.09 9.86
C PRO A 65 -1.93 -9.33 9.05
N GLY A 66 -1.78 -9.17 7.74
CA GLY A 66 -1.44 -10.23 6.81
C GLY A 66 -2.63 -10.95 6.18
N GLU A 67 -3.86 -10.57 6.54
CA GLU A 67 -5.09 -11.00 5.84
C GLU A 67 -5.57 -9.87 4.92
N TYR A 68 -5.20 -9.96 3.65
CA TYR A 68 -5.34 -8.86 2.70
C TYR A 68 -6.76 -8.73 2.17
N GLU A 69 -7.37 -7.55 2.31
CA GLU A 69 -8.71 -7.27 1.79
C GLU A 69 -8.75 -7.05 0.28
N VAL A 70 -7.66 -6.60 -0.29
CA VAL A 70 -7.53 -6.44 -1.73
C VAL A 70 -6.19 -6.99 -2.18
N VAL A 71 -6.22 -7.90 -3.15
CA VAL A 71 -5.03 -8.41 -3.83
C VAL A 71 -5.19 -8.15 -5.32
N ILE A 72 -4.19 -7.54 -5.94
CA ILE A 72 -4.13 -7.32 -7.38
C ILE A 72 -2.98 -8.15 -7.91
N ALA A 73 -3.28 -9.17 -8.70
CA ALA A 73 -2.30 -10.05 -9.32
C ALA A 73 -2.13 -9.73 -10.82
N TYR A 74 -0.91 -9.86 -11.30
CA TYR A 74 -0.53 -9.60 -12.69
C TYR A 74 0.08 -10.87 -13.27
N ASP A 75 -0.54 -11.40 -14.33
CA ASP A 75 -0.03 -12.62 -14.94
C ASP A 75 0.73 -12.34 -16.24
N ASN A 76 0.08 -11.82 -17.26
CA ASN A 76 0.66 -11.62 -18.57
C ASN A 76 0.71 -10.13 -18.93
N ILE A 77 1.84 -9.49 -18.70
CA ILE A 77 2.04 -8.08 -19.03
C ILE A 77 2.93 -7.99 -20.27
N THR A 78 2.33 -7.77 -21.43
CA THR A 78 3.06 -7.49 -22.68
C THR A 78 3.00 -6.00 -23.06
N GLY A 79 2.11 -5.26 -22.45
CA GLY A 79 1.94 -3.84 -22.68
C GLY A 79 2.95 -2.95 -21.94
N PRO A 80 3.01 -1.65 -22.31
CA PRO A 80 3.92 -0.70 -21.68
C PRO A 80 3.54 -0.42 -20.23
N LYS A 81 4.58 -0.30 -19.39
CA LYS A 81 4.49 -0.05 -17.94
C LYS A 81 5.00 1.36 -17.59
N ASP A 82 4.57 2.35 -18.36
CA ASP A 82 5.05 3.73 -18.29
C ASP A 82 4.03 4.71 -17.74
N ILE A 83 2.75 4.40 -17.93
CA ILE A 83 1.63 5.26 -17.52
C ILE A 83 0.58 4.40 -16.82
N GLY A 84 0.05 4.89 -15.72
CA GLY A 84 -1.06 4.27 -15.00
C GLY A 84 -1.05 4.57 -13.52
N THR A 85 -2.14 4.22 -12.87
CA THR A 85 -2.29 4.32 -11.42
C THR A 85 -2.62 2.97 -10.84
N ILE A 86 -1.94 2.60 -9.76
CA ILE A 86 -2.22 1.40 -8.96
C ILE A 86 -2.37 1.83 -7.51
N GLY A 87 -3.51 1.53 -6.91
CA GLY A 87 -3.79 1.90 -5.53
C GLY A 87 -5.24 1.74 -5.11
N VAL A 88 -5.49 2.08 -3.88
CA VAL A 88 -6.82 2.08 -3.26
C VAL A 88 -7.10 3.44 -2.63
N GLU A 89 -8.35 3.86 -2.64
CA GLU A 89 -8.79 5.07 -1.97
C GLU A 89 -10.13 4.86 -1.25
N ASN A 90 -10.42 5.71 -0.29
CA ASN A 90 -11.71 5.68 0.40
C ASN A 90 -12.83 6.25 -0.51
N SER A 91 -14.08 6.05 -0.09
CA SER A 91 -15.27 6.45 -0.86
C SER A 91 -15.39 7.96 -1.12
N THR A 92 -14.66 8.79 -0.37
CA THR A 92 -14.66 10.25 -0.54
C THR A 92 -13.47 10.78 -1.34
N GLY A 93 -12.53 9.90 -1.74
CA GLY A 93 -11.31 10.28 -2.46
C GLY A 93 -10.34 11.14 -1.64
N THR A 94 -10.52 11.21 -0.32
CA THR A 94 -9.70 12.07 0.54
C THR A 94 -8.51 11.36 1.18
N LYS A 95 -8.52 10.03 1.16
CA LYS A 95 -7.44 9.18 1.69
C LYS A 95 -7.24 8.00 0.76
N GLY A 96 -6.01 7.66 0.51
CA GLY A 96 -5.67 6.51 -0.33
C GLY A 96 -4.24 6.04 -0.10
N VAL A 97 -3.98 4.85 -0.60
CA VAL A 97 -2.65 4.24 -0.67
C VAL A 97 -2.35 3.98 -2.13
N LYS A 98 -1.25 4.51 -2.62
CA LYS A 98 -0.80 4.23 -3.99
C LYS A 98 0.42 3.30 -3.97
N PHE A 99 0.45 2.37 -4.91
CA PHE A 99 1.67 1.67 -5.29
C PHE A 99 2.43 2.48 -6.35
N ALA A 100 1.73 2.93 -7.39
CA ALA A 100 2.31 3.70 -8.48
C ALA A 100 1.33 4.77 -9.03
N TYR A 101 1.88 5.87 -9.52
CA TYR A 101 1.14 6.90 -10.26
C TYR A 101 2.05 7.56 -11.29
N ASN A 102 2.04 7.06 -12.53
CA ASN A 102 2.87 7.56 -13.64
C ASN A 102 4.35 7.73 -13.24
N ASP A 103 4.87 6.80 -12.46
CA ASP A 103 6.21 6.86 -11.88
C ASP A 103 7.00 5.56 -12.11
N ALA A 104 8.25 5.54 -11.67
CA ALA A 104 9.16 4.44 -11.91
C ALA A 104 8.71 3.10 -11.31
N ALA A 105 7.82 3.11 -10.30
CA ALA A 105 7.32 1.88 -9.68
C ALA A 105 6.49 1.04 -10.66
N LEU A 106 5.92 1.64 -11.71
CA LEU A 106 5.24 0.88 -12.77
C LEU A 106 6.18 -0.05 -13.53
N ALA A 107 7.47 0.29 -13.65
CA ALA A 107 8.45 -0.54 -14.33
C ALA A 107 8.73 -1.86 -13.58
N ASP A 108 8.45 -1.89 -12.27
CA ASP A 108 8.65 -3.06 -11.42
C ASP A 108 7.56 -4.13 -11.62
N LEU A 109 6.44 -3.78 -12.28
CA LEU A 109 5.40 -4.75 -12.58
C LEU A 109 5.96 -5.91 -13.41
N SER A 110 5.66 -7.11 -13.00
CA SER A 110 6.11 -8.34 -13.66
C SER A 110 5.05 -9.43 -13.60
N ASN A 111 5.14 -10.37 -14.52
CA ASN A 111 4.30 -11.56 -14.49
C ASN A 111 4.52 -12.34 -13.21
N GLY A 112 3.44 -12.78 -12.59
CA GLY A 112 3.43 -13.46 -11.29
C GLY A 112 3.56 -12.53 -10.08
N MET A 113 3.56 -11.21 -10.27
CA MET A 113 3.57 -10.24 -9.18
C MET A 113 2.17 -10.07 -8.60
N ALA A 114 2.08 -9.93 -7.29
CA ALA A 114 0.87 -9.51 -6.60
C ALA A 114 1.12 -8.29 -5.71
N ILE A 115 0.19 -7.35 -5.72
CA ILE A 115 0.16 -6.19 -4.83
C ILE A 115 -0.98 -6.40 -3.85
N CYS A 116 -0.64 -6.43 -2.56
CA CYS A 116 -1.59 -6.72 -1.49
C CYS A 116 -1.85 -5.46 -0.66
N PHE A 117 -3.12 -5.18 -0.41
CA PHE A 117 -3.54 -4.10 0.46
C PHE A 117 -4.20 -4.70 1.70
N ASP A 118 -3.67 -4.33 2.85
CA ASP A 118 -4.07 -4.83 4.15
C ASP A 118 -4.68 -3.66 4.95
N TRP A 119 -5.91 -3.83 5.40
CA TRP A 119 -6.58 -2.85 6.22
C TRP A 119 -6.29 -3.13 7.69
N VAL A 120 -5.23 -2.54 8.19
CA VAL A 120 -4.86 -2.68 9.59
C VAL A 120 -5.38 -1.49 10.39
N LEU A 121 -6.11 -1.74 11.47
CA LEU A 121 -6.37 -0.70 12.45
C LEU A 121 -5.03 -0.22 12.99
N MET A 122 -4.63 0.97 12.58
CA MET A 122 -3.49 1.61 13.21
C MET A 122 -3.84 1.80 14.69
N SER A 123 -3.20 1.04 15.56
CA SER A 123 -3.23 1.40 16.97
C SER A 123 -2.72 2.84 17.04
N ALA A 124 -3.49 3.69 17.71
CA ALA A 124 -3.28 5.14 17.71
C ALA A 124 -1.89 5.57 18.23
N VAL A 125 -1.11 4.62 18.73
CA VAL A 125 0.22 4.89 19.29
C VAL A 125 1.17 3.76 18.88
N LYS A 126 2.20 4.10 18.10
CA LYS A 126 3.39 3.24 17.90
C LYS A 126 4.53 3.79 18.73
N THR A 127 5.11 2.95 19.57
CA THR A 127 6.26 3.32 20.39
C THR A 127 7.52 2.75 19.76
N ILE A 128 8.46 3.62 19.41
CA ILE A 128 9.81 3.23 19.02
C ILE A 128 10.71 3.58 20.19
N THR A 129 11.42 2.61 20.72
CA THR A 129 12.39 2.81 21.80
C THR A 129 13.80 2.64 21.23
N PHE A 130 14.66 3.58 21.49
CA PHE A 130 16.07 3.50 21.13
C PHE A 130 16.94 4.02 22.28
N GLN A 131 18.17 3.55 22.29
CA GLN A 131 19.15 3.96 23.28
C GLN A 131 20.10 4.97 22.66
N VAL A 132 20.36 6.07 23.36
CA VAL A 132 21.36 7.07 22.97
C VAL A 132 22.42 7.19 24.06
N THR A 133 23.64 7.41 23.66
CA THR A 133 24.72 7.78 24.58
C THR A 133 24.86 9.29 24.58
N VAL A 134 24.90 9.88 25.76
CA VAL A 134 25.08 11.31 25.92
C VAL A 134 26.55 11.59 26.19
N ASP A 135 27.19 12.42 25.36
CA ASP A 135 28.58 12.78 25.51
C ASP A 135 28.79 13.72 26.74
N GLU A 136 29.95 13.62 27.33
CA GLU A 136 30.33 14.52 28.42
C GLU A 136 30.33 15.96 27.92
N GLY A 137 29.68 16.86 28.69
CA GLY A 137 29.56 18.28 28.34
C GLY A 137 28.32 18.63 27.50
N SER A 138 27.43 17.66 27.24
CA SER A 138 26.12 17.94 26.64
C SER A 138 25.28 18.85 27.56
N ALA A 139 24.40 19.64 26.94
CA ALA A 139 23.52 20.54 27.70
C ALA A 139 22.62 19.73 28.63
N ASP A 140 22.22 20.32 29.77
CA ASP A 140 21.32 19.70 30.77
C ASP A 140 19.93 19.39 30.19
N LEU A 141 19.62 19.84 28.98
CA LEU A 141 18.35 19.66 28.29
C LEU A 141 18.59 19.03 26.92
N LEU A 142 18.08 17.84 26.72
CA LEU A 142 18.08 17.18 25.41
C LEU A 142 16.71 17.28 24.78
N THR A 143 16.67 17.80 23.55
CA THR A 143 15.46 17.83 22.73
C THR A 143 15.60 16.80 21.64
N ASN A 144 14.69 15.83 21.61
CA ASN A 144 14.59 14.87 20.52
C ASN A 144 13.43 15.24 19.62
N VAL A 145 13.70 15.35 18.33
CA VAL A 145 12.69 15.62 17.30
C VAL A 145 12.61 14.39 16.40
N ALA A 146 11.47 13.73 16.38
CA ALA A 146 11.19 12.66 15.43
C ALA A 146 10.39 13.23 14.26
N LEU A 147 10.86 12.99 13.07
CA LEU A 147 10.15 13.26 11.82
C LEU A 147 9.58 11.94 11.33
N HIS A 148 8.29 11.91 11.07
CA HIS A 148 7.63 10.81 10.42
C HIS A 148 7.31 11.23 8.98
N GLU A 149 7.97 10.60 8.03
CA GLU A 149 7.64 10.74 6.61
C GLU A 149 6.72 9.60 6.20
N ASN A 150 5.54 9.96 5.72
CA ASN A 150 4.58 9.01 5.19
C ASN A 150 4.46 9.28 3.68
N ASN A 151 4.84 8.30 2.86
CA ASN A 151 4.78 8.37 1.40
C ASN A 151 3.35 8.55 0.85
N GLN A 152 2.33 8.39 1.70
CA GLN A 152 0.92 8.44 1.31
C GLN A 152 0.25 9.79 1.54
N MET A 153 0.80 10.63 2.41
CA MET A 153 0.18 11.90 2.82
C MET A 153 1.09 13.11 2.62
N GLY A 154 2.23 12.94 1.96
CA GLY A 154 3.28 13.95 1.98
C GLY A 154 3.96 13.99 3.36
N THR A 155 4.86 14.95 3.56
CA THR A 155 5.56 15.11 4.84
C THR A 155 4.57 15.57 5.89
N VAL A 156 4.10 14.67 6.74
CA VAL A 156 3.40 15.03 7.97
C VAL A 156 4.46 15.19 9.03
N GLU A 157 4.78 16.44 9.34
CA GLU A 157 5.66 16.79 10.43
C GLU A 157 4.93 16.55 11.77
N GLU A 158 4.93 15.34 12.26
CA GLU A 158 4.55 15.07 13.65
C GLU A 158 5.79 15.22 14.52
N ARG A 159 5.90 16.33 15.20
CA ARG A 159 6.98 16.59 16.15
C ARG A 159 6.63 15.99 17.50
N ALA A 160 7.23 14.86 17.84
CA ALA A 160 7.31 14.42 19.23
C ALA A 160 8.54 15.08 19.88
N ILE A 161 8.34 16.06 20.71
CA ILE A 161 9.42 16.67 21.50
C ILE A 161 9.44 15.98 22.86
N ALA A 162 10.46 15.16 23.11
CA ALA A 162 10.75 14.69 24.46
C ALA A 162 11.88 15.56 25.04
N VAL A 163 11.54 16.32 26.06
CA VAL A 163 12.51 17.11 26.84
C VAL A 163 12.91 16.30 28.07
N VAL A 164 14.15 15.86 28.13
CA VAL A 164 14.67 15.12 29.27
C VAL A 164 15.71 15.99 29.97
N GLN A 165 15.44 16.29 31.23
CA GLN A 165 16.44 16.92 32.09
C GLN A 165 17.40 15.85 32.60
N LEU A 166 18.66 15.98 32.28
CA LEU A 166 19.70 15.03 32.68
C LEU A 166 20.17 15.29 34.10
N PRO A 167 20.10 14.32 34.99
CA PRO A 167 20.90 14.36 36.23
C PRO A 167 22.39 14.21 35.87
N ALA A 168 23.25 14.87 36.57
CA ALA A 168 24.70 14.97 36.29
C ALA A 168 25.48 13.63 36.20
N SER A 169 24.83 12.49 36.36
CA SER A 169 25.45 11.16 36.42
C SER A 169 24.90 10.11 35.43
N ILE A 170 23.95 10.43 34.54
CA ILE A 170 23.37 9.43 33.63
C ILE A 170 24.08 9.46 32.27
N LYS A 171 24.64 8.30 31.89
CA LYS A 171 25.32 8.10 30.60
C LYS A 171 24.42 7.50 29.51
N ASN A 172 23.25 6.94 29.86
CA ASN A 172 22.33 6.31 28.92
C ASN A 172 20.89 6.73 29.21
N ILE A 173 20.15 7.15 28.17
CA ILE A 173 18.75 7.53 28.27
C ILE A 173 17.94 6.73 27.26
N TYR A 174 16.80 6.21 27.71
CA TYR A 174 15.80 5.62 26.85
C TYR A 174 14.73 6.68 26.55
N VAL A 175 14.61 7.07 25.30
CA VAL A 175 13.61 8.05 24.88
C VAL A 175 12.50 7.32 24.13
N PRO A 176 11.30 7.16 24.72
CA PRO A 176 10.17 6.65 23.99
C PRO A 176 9.65 7.73 23.00
N LEU A 177 9.49 7.36 21.75
CA LEU A 177 8.81 8.16 20.76
C LEU A 177 7.35 7.67 20.68
N LEU A 178 6.42 8.57 20.97
CA LEU A 178 4.99 8.31 20.86
C LEU A 178 4.48 8.98 19.57
N PHE A 179 4.01 8.19 18.62
CA PHE A 179 3.31 8.67 17.42
C PHE A 179 1.80 8.52 17.63
N LYS A 180 1.05 9.57 17.32
CA LYS A 180 -0.41 9.55 17.29
C LYS A 180 -0.94 9.43 15.88
#